data_ce096c008df89f826ce59d919e9c1c51
#
_entry.id   ce096c008df89f826ce59d919e9c1c51
#
_cell.length_a   1.000
_cell.length_b   1.000
_cell.length_c   1.000
_cell.angle_alpha   90.00
_cell.angle_beta   90.00
_cell.angle_gamma   90.00
#
_symmetry.space_group_name_H-M   'P 1'
#
loop_
_entity.id
_entity.type
_entity.pdbx_description
1 polymer ?
#
loop_
_entity_poly.entity_id
_entity_poly.type
_entity_poly.pdbx_seq_one_letter_code
_entity_poly.pdbx_strand_id
1 'polypeptide(L)'
;MTAQFGETLPLRYETDRRFTHRFALAVVVVTITRSAFVFVAAAFVAIGLMGLLGVLAGLLLSVSTGEWHDSTPMLIALLISIAFLAMMIGLGYYSARLTLDRQFPIGSVLAAGLGEQKLALTIPGSTGEIDYRNYRKVTRVRDFISLTSSVGLRRTLLPAELFPGDALDELKAKIAHARTLP
;
A
#
# COMPACT_ATOMS: atom_id res chain seq x y z
N MET A 1 -2.59 13.13 33.26
CA MET A 1 -3.83 13.77 32.73
C MET A 1 -4.28 12.95 31.53
N THR A 2 -5.08 11.92 31.76
CA THR A 2 -5.74 11.12 30.75
C THR A 2 -6.94 11.92 30.27
N ALA A 3 -6.79 12.57 29.12
CA ALA A 3 -7.90 13.28 28.49
C ALA A 3 -9.02 12.28 28.18
N GLN A 4 -10.21 12.59 28.67
CA GLN A 4 -11.46 11.92 28.38
C GLN A 4 -11.82 12.09 26.89
N PHE A 5 -11.17 11.35 25.99
CA PHE A 5 -11.54 11.27 24.58
C PHE A 5 -12.57 10.15 24.33
N GLY A 6 -13.47 9.90 25.30
CA GLY A 6 -14.49 8.85 25.20
C GLY A 6 -15.78 9.24 24.49
N GLU A 7 -16.01 10.52 24.18
CA GLU A 7 -17.28 10.98 23.63
C GLU A 7 -17.16 11.43 22.18
N THR A 8 -17.72 10.58 21.31
CA THR A 8 -18.26 10.88 19.97
C THR A 8 -17.31 11.54 18.98
N LEU A 9 -16.28 10.82 18.56
CA LEU A 9 -15.70 11.14 17.24
C LEU A 9 -16.79 10.95 16.18
N PRO A 10 -17.10 11.97 15.37
CA PRO A 10 -18.26 11.98 14.49
C PRO A 10 -18.16 10.97 13.33
N LEU A 11 -16.94 10.56 12.98
CA LEU A 11 -16.68 9.65 11.87
C LEU A 11 -16.35 8.28 12.42
N ARG A 12 -17.15 7.28 12.09
CA ARG A 12 -16.99 5.90 12.58
C ARG A 12 -17.03 4.91 11.42
N TYR A 13 -16.20 3.88 11.52
CA TYR A 13 -16.17 2.76 10.60
C TYR A 13 -15.99 1.46 11.39
N GLU A 14 -16.82 0.47 11.12
CA GLU A 14 -16.70 -0.87 11.71
C GLU A 14 -16.05 -1.83 10.70
N THR A 15 -15.04 -2.57 11.17
CA THR A 15 -14.28 -3.50 10.32
C THR A 15 -15.12 -4.72 9.97
N ASP A 16 -15.29 -4.98 8.68
CA ASP A 16 -15.96 -6.16 8.13
C ASP A 16 -14.99 -7.32 7.88
N ARG A 17 -15.51 -8.50 7.54
CA ARG A 17 -14.71 -9.70 7.20
C ARG A 17 -13.76 -9.48 6.02
N ARG A 18 -14.04 -8.51 5.15
CA ARG A 18 -13.23 -8.21 3.96
C ARG A 18 -12.21 -7.11 4.21
N PHE A 19 -12.31 -6.43 5.36
CA PHE A 19 -11.46 -5.29 5.68
C PHE A 19 -9.97 -5.64 5.62
N THR A 20 -9.53 -6.68 6.34
CA THR A 20 -8.11 -7.08 6.38
C THR A 20 -7.57 -7.49 5.02
N HIS A 21 -8.39 -8.16 4.19
CA HIS A 21 -8.02 -8.49 2.82
C HIS A 21 -7.86 -7.24 1.94
N ARG A 22 -8.84 -6.32 1.96
CA ARG A 22 -8.78 -5.06 1.21
C ARG A 22 -7.60 -4.20 1.66
N PHE A 23 -7.37 -4.14 2.99
CA PHE A 23 -6.28 -3.37 3.57
C PHE A 23 -4.90 -3.97 3.22
N ALA A 24 -4.73 -5.29 3.30
CA ALA A 24 -3.50 -5.96 2.87
C ALA A 24 -3.17 -5.68 1.41
N LEU A 25 -4.16 -5.71 0.51
CA LEU A 25 -3.97 -5.32 -0.89
C LEU A 25 -3.53 -3.86 -1.04
N ALA A 26 -4.14 -2.94 -0.28
CA ALA A 26 -3.73 -1.53 -0.30
C ALA A 26 -2.30 -1.34 0.20
N VAL A 27 -1.89 -2.06 1.25
CA VAL A 27 -0.51 -2.06 1.76
C VAL A 27 0.46 -2.55 0.68
N VAL A 28 0.15 -3.65 -0.01
CA VAL A 28 0.98 -4.18 -1.11
C VAL A 28 1.13 -3.14 -2.22
N VAL A 29 0.03 -2.53 -2.68
CA VAL A 29 0.06 -1.49 -3.73
C VAL A 29 0.92 -0.30 -3.29
N VAL A 30 0.77 0.16 -2.05
CA VAL A 30 1.56 1.27 -1.50
C VAL A 30 3.04 0.89 -1.36
N THR A 31 3.34 -0.36 -1.04
CA THR A 31 4.72 -0.86 -0.91
C THR A 31 5.40 -0.99 -2.27
N ILE A 32 4.70 -1.53 -3.27
CA ILE A 32 5.21 -1.65 -4.65
C ILE A 32 5.56 -0.27 -5.22
N THR A 33 4.83 0.79 -4.86
CA THR A 33 5.14 2.16 -5.31
C THR A 33 6.34 2.80 -4.60
N ARG A 34 6.99 2.12 -3.65
CA ARG A 34 8.23 2.62 -3.03
C ARG A 34 9.43 2.43 -3.95
N SER A 35 10.27 3.45 -4.05
CA SER A 35 11.41 3.49 -4.97
C SER A 35 12.32 2.25 -4.86
N ALA A 36 12.70 1.81 -3.66
CA ALA A 36 13.56 0.64 -3.49
C ALA A 36 12.92 -0.66 -4.00
N PHE A 37 11.63 -0.87 -3.73
CA PHE A 37 10.90 -2.04 -4.23
C PHE A 37 10.73 -1.98 -5.76
N VAL A 38 10.47 -0.79 -6.31
CA VAL A 38 10.37 -0.56 -7.76
C VAL A 38 11.67 -0.94 -8.45
N PHE A 39 12.84 -0.55 -7.91
CA PHE A 39 14.14 -0.91 -8.51
C PHE A 39 14.38 -2.43 -8.51
N VAL A 40 14.11 -3.11 -7.39
CA VAL A 40 14.26 -4.57 -7.32
C VAL A 40 13.30 -5.26 -8.27
N ALA A 41 12.01 -4.87 -8.26
CA ALA A 41 11.02 -5.44 -9.17
C ALA A 41 11.38 -5.17 -10.65
N ALA A 42 11.82 -3.96 -10.98
CA ALA A 42 12.25 -3.59 -12.33
C ALA A 42 13.45 -4.43 -12.80
N ALA A 43 14.42 -4.71 -11.92
CA ALA A 43 15.55 -5.58 -12.24
C ALA A 43 15.08 -7.00 -12.59
N PHE A 44 14.16 -7.60 -11.82
CA PHE A 44 13.62 -8.92 -12.12
C PHE A 44 12.75 -8.94 -13.38
N VAL A 45 11.97 -7.89 -13.63
CA VAL A 45 11.21 -7.73 -14.88
C VAL A 45 12.18 -7.64 -16.08
N ALA A 46 13.27 -6.88 -15.95
CA ALA A 46 14.27 -6.79 -17.02
C ALA A 46 14.94 -8.14 -17.30
N ILE A 47 15.32 -8.90 -16.26
CA ILE A 47 15.89 -10.24 -16.41
C ILE A 47 14.86 -11.18 -17.10
N GLY A 48 13.60 -11.12 -16.68
CA GLY A 48 12.53 -11.91 -17.28
C GLY A 48 12.30 -11.56 -18.76
N LEU A 49 12.33 -10.27 -19.12
CA LEU A 49 12.23 -9.81 -20.51
C LEU A 49 13.41 -10.26 -21.36
N MET A 50 14.64 -10.18 -20.82
CA MET A 50 15.82 -10.70 -21.51
C MET A 50 15.72 -12.22 -21.71
N GLY A 51 15.23 -12.97 -20.73
CA GLY A 51 14.95 -14.39 -20.86
C GLY A 51 13.94 -14.69 -21.96
N LEU A 52 12.82 -13.94 -22.00
CA LEU A 52 11.80 -14.08 -23.04
C LEU A 52 12.35 -13.78 -24.45
N LEU A 53 13.08 -12.68 -24.60
CA LEU A 53 13.71 -12.32 -25.88
C LEU A 53 14.72 -13.37 -26.32
N GLY A 54 15.49 -13.94 -25.39
CA GLY A 54 16.43 -15.01 -25.65
C GLY A 54 15.73 -16.29 -26.16
N VAL A 55 14.61 -16.68 -25.55
CA VAL A 55 13.80 -17.82 -26.01
C VAL A 55 13.26 -17.56 -27.40
N LEU A 56 12.70 -16.38 -27.68
CA LEU A 56 12.17 -16.03 -28.98
C LEU A 56 13.26 -16.00 -30.06
N ALA A 57 14.41 -15.42 -29.74
CA ALA A 57 15.55 -15.40 -30.68
C ALA A 57 16.06 -16.83 -30.97
N GLY A 58 16.17 -17.69 -29.95
CA GLY A 58 16.56 -19.09 -30.11
C GLY A 58 15.59 -19.87 -31.00
N LEU A 59 14.27 -19.65 -30.82
CA LEU A 59 13.24 -20.27 -31.65
C LEU A 59 13.35 -19.79 -33.14
N LEU A 60 13.50 -18.48 -33.35
CA LEU A 60 13.65 -17.91 -34.69
C LEU A 60 14.90 -18.45 -35.39
N LEU A 61 16.02 -18.53 -34.69
CA LEU A 61 17.26 -19.11 -35.22
C LEU A 61 17.08 -20.60 -35.57
N SER A 62 16.44 -21.38 -34.69
CA SER A 62 16.17 -22.80 -34.94
C SER A 62 15.32 -23.00 -36.20
N VAL A 63 14.33 -22.14 -36.42
CA VAL A 63 13.49 -22.20 -37.65
C VAL A 63 14.27 -21.79 -38.88
N SER A 64 15.16 -20.81 -38.79
CA SER A 64 15.90 -20.29 -39.96
C SER A 64 17.10 -21.16 -40.39
N THR A 65 17.77 -21.78 -39.40
CA THR A 65 18.97 -22.62 -39.66
C THR A 65 18.67 -24.09 -39.74
N GLY A 66 17.51 -24.55 -39.29
CA GLY A 66 17.17 -25.97 -39.15
C GLY A 66 17.91 -26.68 -38.00
N GLU A 67 18.71 -25.94 -37.21
CA GLU A 67 19.46 -26.45 -36.08
C GLU A 67 18.77 -26.03 -34.77
N TRP A 68 18.67 -26.97 -33.84
CA TRP A 68 18.11 -26.68 -32.53
C TRP A 68 19.08 -25.82 -31.70
N HIS A 69 18.65 -24.58 -31.37
CA HIS A 69 19.36 -23.74 -30.44
C HIS A 69 18.82 -23.98 -29.03
N ASP A 70 19.72 -24.29 -28.09
CA ASP A 70 19.34 -24.55 -26.69
C ASP A 70 18.93 -23.24 -25.98
N SER A 71 17.64 -23.01 -25.92
CA SER A 71 17.03 -21.87 -25.21
C SER A 71 16.71 -22.17 -23.72
N THR A 72 17.08 -23.37 -23.25
CA THR A 72 16.79 -23.80 -21.85
C THR A 72 17.26 -22.82 -20.78
N PRO A 73 18.49 -22.24 -20.84
CA PRO A 73 18.95 -21.30 -19.82
C PRO A 73 18.07 -20.04 -19.75
N MET A 74 17.61 -19.54 -20.90
CA MET A 74 16.76 -18.35 -20.96
C MET A 74 15.35 -18.61 -20.42
N LEU A 75 14.80 -19.80 -20.69
CA LEU A 75 13.53 -20.25 -20.12
C LEU A 75 13.61 -20.37 -18.59
N ILE A 76 14.70 -20.95 -18.06
CA ILE A 76 14.93 -21.04 -16.63
C ILE A 76 15.01 -19.65 -15.99
N ALA A 77 15.75 -18.71 -16.59
CA ALA A 77 15.84 -17.34 -16.09
C ALA A 77 14.47 -16.65 -16.04
N LEU A 78 13.64 -16.84 -17.06
CA LEU A 78 12.26 -16.33 -17.10
C LEU A 78 11.41 -16.92 -15.97
N LEU A 79 11.43 -18.23 -15.79
CA LEU A 79 10.66 -18.92 -14.76
C LEU A 79 11.09 -18.49 -13.33
N ILE A 80 12.39 -18.38 -13.08
CA ILE A 80 12.93 -17.90 -11.80
C ILE A 80 12.46 -16.47 -11.53
N SER A 81 12.48 -15.60 -12.53
CA SER A 81 12.04 -14.20 -12.39
C SER A 81 10.55 -14.11 -12.02
N ILE A 82 9.70 -14.87 -12.71
CA ILE A 82 8.26 -14.93 -12.43
C ILE A 82 8.01 -15.49 -11.02
N ALA A 83 8.66 -16.58 -10.65
CA ALA A 83 8.52 -17.21 -9.36
C ALA A 83 8.96 -16.27 -8.22
N PHE A 84 10.06 -15.55 -8.40
CA PHE A 84 10.56 -14.59 -7.42
C PHE A 84 9.59 -13.42 -7.22
N LEU A 85 9.07 -12.83 -8.31
CA LEU A 85 8.09 -11.75 -8.23
C LEU A 85 6.80 -12.19 -7.54
N ALA A 86 6.30 -13.38 -7.89
CA ALA A 86 5.11 -13.95 -7.26
C ALA A 86 5.33 -14.20 -5.77
N MET A 87 6.50 -14.73 -5.39
CA MET A 87 6.89 -14.95 -4.00
C MET A 87 6.97 -13.63 -3.21
N MET A 88 7.61 -12.60 -3.75
CA MET A 88 7.72 -11.27 -3.12
C MET A 88 6.35 -10.65 -2.84
N ILE A 89 5.45 -10.69 -3.83
CA ILE A 89 4.08 -10.17 -3.69
C ILE A 89 3.30 -11.02 -2.67
N GLY A 90 3.39 -12.34 -2.77
CA GLY A 90 2.72 -13.28 -1.88
C GLY A 90 3.14 -13.13 -0.42
N LEU A 91 4.45 -13.06 -0.15
CA LEU A 91 4.99 -12.86 1.20
C LEU A 91 4.59 -11.50 1.76
N GLY A 92 4.66 -10.43 0.93
CA GLY A 92 4.23 -9.09 1.33
C GLY A 92 2.75 -9.05 1.70
N TYR A 93 1.90 -9.68 0.90
CA TYR A 93 0.46 -9.79 1.18
C TYR A 93 0.20 -10.60 2.45
N TYR A 94 0.81 -11.77 2.57
CA TYR A 94 0.60 -12.68 3.71
C TYR A 94 1.04 -12.06 5.03
N SER A 95 2.22 -11.43 5.07
CA SER A 95 2.73 -10.75 6.27
C SER A 95 1.86 -9.56 6.67
N ALA A 96 1.42 -8.76 5.69
CA ALA A 96 0.48 -7.66 5.94
C ALA A 96 -0.84 -8.18 6.52
N ARG A 97 -1.41 -9.22 5.94
CA ARG A 97 -2.67 -9.82 6.39
C ARG A 97 -2.57 -10.34 7.82
N LEU A 98 -1.52 -11.12 8.15
CA LEU A 98 -1.34 -11.66 9.51
C LEU A 98 -1.24 -10.55 10.57
N THR A 99 -0.53 -9.47 10.24
CA THR A 99 -0.39 -8.34 11.15
C THR A 99 -1.73 -7.63 11.35
N LEU A 100 -2.48 -7.44 10.26
CA LEU A 100 -3.76 -6.75 10.28
C LEU A 100 -4.86 -7.55 10.96
N ASP A 101 -4.92 -8.87 10.76
CA ASP A 101 -5.88 -9.75 11.44
C ASP A 101 -5.73 -9.67 12.97
N ARG A 102 -4.50 -9.46 13.46
CA ARG A 102 -4.21 -9.27 14.89
C ARG A 102 -4.55 -7.87 15.39
N GLN A 103 -4.31 -6.85 14.58
CA GLN A 103 -4.51 -5.46 14.96
C GLN A 103 -5.96 -5.00 14.83
N PHE A 104 -6.69 -5.56 13.87
CA PHE A 104 -8.07 -5.17 13.53
C PHE A 104 -8.99 -6.40 13.53
N PRO A 105 -9.36 -6.93 14.71
CA PRO A 105 -10.36 -7.98 14.78
C PRO A 105 -11.68 -7.54 14.11
N ILE A 106 -12.44 -8.49 13.62
CA ILE A 106 -13.76 -8.23 13.00
C ILE A 106 -14.67 -7.54 14.03
N GLY A 107 -15.38 -6.50 13.61
CA GLY A 107 -16.22 -5.68 14.47
C GLY A 107 -15.46 -4.60 15.25
N SER A 108 -14.16 -4.42 14.98
CA SER A 108 -13.41 -3.32 15.57
C SER A 108 -13.90 -1.99 15.03
N VAL A 109 -14.05 -1.01 15.92
CA VAL A 109 -14.47 0.33 15.57
C VAL A 109 -13.25 1.22 15.39
N LEU A 110 -13.13 1.80 14.19
CA LEU A 110 -12.24 2.92 13.92
C LEU A 110 -13.05 4.20 13.99
N ALA A 111 -12.51 5.23 14.64
CA ALA A 111 -13.16 6.51 14.70
C ALA A 111 -12.17 7.63 14.38
N ALA A 112 -12.68 8.70 13.76
CA ALA A 112 -11.88 9.88 13.41
C ALA A 112 -12.65 11.16 13.76
N GLY A 113 -11.90 12.19 14.14
CA GLY A 113 -12.41 13.54 14.35
C GLY A 113 -11.49 14.55 13.68
N LEU A 114 -12.08 15.41 12.85
CA LEU A 114 -11.36 16.48 12.16
C LEU A 114 -11.31 17.73 13.05
N GLY A 115 -10.28 17.85 13.90
CA GLY A 115 -10.02 19.07 14.65
C GLY A 115 -9.51 20.21 13.78
N GLU A 116 -9.20 21.36 14.35
CA GLU A 116 -8.65 22.52 13.61
C GLU A 116 -7.21 22.25 13.13
N GLN A 117 -6.34 21.74 13.99
CA GLN A 117 -4.92 21.52 13.72
C GLN A 117 -4.51 20.05 13.70
N LYS A 118 -5.36 19.17 14.24
CA LYS A 118 -5.05 17.75 14.44
C LYS A 118 -6.19 16.85 14.00
N LEU A 119 -5.83 15.70 13.48
CA LEU A 119 -6.71 14.57 13.24
C LEU A 119 -6.70 13.68 14.49
N ALA A 120 -7.82 13.57 15.19
CA ALA A 120 -7.99 12.59 16.24
C ALA A 120 -8.34 11.24 15.61
N LEU A 121 -7.63 10.18 15.97
CA LEU A 121 -7.86 8.82 15.50
C LEU A 121 -7.97 7.87 16.68
N THR A 122 -8.99 7.05 16.66
CA THR A 122 -9.13 5.89 17.55
C THR A 122 -9.08 4.62 16.71
N ILE A 123 -8.11 3.78 17.01
CA ILE A 123 -7.96 2.45 16.44
C ILE A 123 -7.98 1.42 17.59
N PRO A 124 -8.24 0.14 17.33
CA PRO A 124 -8.23 -0.87 18.38
C PRO A 124 -6.93 -0.83 19.19
N GLY A 125 -7.06 -0.63 20.50
CA GLY A 125 -5.93 -0.56 21.45
C GLY A 125 -5.14 0.74 21.48
N SER A 126 -5.50 1.77 20.67
CA SER A 126 -4.78 3.04 20.66
C SER A 126 -5.69 4.20 20.26
N THR A 127 -5.55 5.31 20.99
CA THR A 127 -6.16 6.59 20.62
C THR A 127 -5.04 7.62 20.54
N GLY A 128 -5.01 8.41 19.48
CA GLY A 128 -3.97 9.41 19.29
C GLY A 128 -4.44 10.59 18.44
N GLU A 129 -3.71 11.68 18.59
CA GLU A 129 -3.87 12.87 17.76
C GLU A 129 -2.69 12.98 16.80
N ILE A 130 -2.97 13.35 15.59
CA ILE A 130 -1.97 13.51 14.55
C ILE A 130 -2.07 14.92 14.00
N ASP A 131 -0.98 15.69 14.11
CA ASP A 131 -0.89 17.05 13.58
C ASP A 131 -0.88 16.99 12.03
N TYR A 132 -1.69 17.84 11.40
CA TYR A 132 -1.76 17.95 9.93
C TYR A 132 -0.42 18.36 9.30
N ARG A 133 0.43 19.09 10.02
CA ARG A 133 1.79 19.47 9.57
C ARG A 133 2.69 18.27 9.29
N ASN A 134 2.40 17.13 9.94
CA ASN A 134 3.13 15.89 9.72
C ASN A 134 2.85 15.22 8.38
N TYR A 135 1.88 15.75 7.61
CA TYR A 135 1.51 15.19 6.32
C TYR A 135 1.66 16.20 5.19
N ARG A 136 2.18 15.72 4.07
CA ARG A 136 2.36 16.52 2.85
C ARG A 136 1.32 16.25 1.76
N LYS A 137 0.68 15.07 1.78
CA LYS A 137 -0.22 14.65 0.71
C LYS A 137 -1.24 13.64 1.20
N VAL A 138 -2.46 13.80 0.72
CA VAL A 138 -3.56 12.82 0.82
C VAL A 138 -3.79 12.21 -0.55
N THR A 139 -3.77 10.88 -0.65
CA THR A 139 -4.00 10.17 -1.90
C THR A 139 -4.98 9.04 -1.65
N ARG A 140 -5.98 8.89 -2.51
CA ARG A 140 -6.88 7.73 -2.46
C ARG A 140 -6.21 6.53 -3.14
N VAL A 141 -6.21 5.40 -2.46
CA VAL A 141 -5.70 4.12 -2.95
C VAL A 141 -6.80 3.09 -2.77
N ARG A 142 -7.55 2.80 -3.82
CA ARG A 142 -8.74 1.94 -3.77
C ARG A 142 -9.75 2.45 -2.72
N ASP A 143 -10.08 1.61 -1.75
CA ASP A 143 -11.00 1.88 -0.64
C ASP A 143 -10.33 2.54 0.56
N PHE A 144 -9.08 2.99 0.40
CA PHE A 144 -8.29 3.59 1.47
C PHE A 144 -7.76 4.97 1.08
N ILE A 145 -7.48 5.76 2.11
CA ILE A 145 -6.81 7.05 2.02
C ILE A 145 -5.39 6.86 2.54
N SER A 146 -4.42 7.24 1.75
CA SER A 146 -3.00 7.24 2.12
C SER A 146 -2.58 8.65 2.49
N LEU A 147 -2.23 8.86 3.74
CA LEU A 147 -1.61 10.07 4.26
C LEU A 147 -0.09 9.90 4.18
N THR A 148 0.56 10.69 3.34
CA THR A 148 2.02 10.64 3.19
C THR A 148 2.66 11.62 4.17
N SER A 149 3.56 11.13 5.03
CA SER A 149 4.28 11.97 5.99
C SER A 149 5.14 13.04 5.31
N SER A 150 5.27 14.19 5.95
CA SER A 150 6.22 15.26 5.58
C SER A 150 7.66 14.87 5.92
N VAL A 151 7.85 14.01 6.92
CA VAL A 151 9.15 13.53 7.38
C VAL A 151 9.29 12.05 7.07
N GLY A 152 10.21 11.70 6.17
CA GLY A 152 10.51 10.32 5.80
C GLY A 152 9.47 9.68 4.85
N LEU A 153 9.51 8.34 4.78
CA LEU A 153 8.70 7.53 3.86
C LEU A 153 7.48 6.90 4.53
N ARG A 154 7.07 7.39 5.71
CA ARG A 154 5.94 6.83 6.43
C ARG A 154 4.64 7.21 5.74
N ARG A 155 3.73 6.26 5.65
CA ARG A 155 2.36 6.46 5.16
C ARG A 155 1.39 5.87 6.16
N THR A 156 0.33 6.60 6.46
CA THR A 156 -0.79 6.11 7.25
C THR A 156 -1.93 5.79 6.29
N LEU A 157 -2.45 4.58 6.36
CA LEU A 157 -3.60 4.13 5.58
C LEU A 157 -4.83 4.13 6.47
N LEU A 158 -5.89 4.79 6.01
CA LEU A 158 -7.18 4.87 6.69
C LEU A 158 -8.29 4.44 5.71
N PRO A 159 -9.35 3.77 6.16
CA PRO A 159 -10.49 3.46 5.29
C PRO A 159 -11.09 4.74 4.71
N ALA A 160 -11.39 4.75 3.41
CA ALA A 160 -12.06 5.89 2.78
C ALA A 160 -13.48 6.09 3.32
N GLU A 161 -14.13 4.99 3.70
CA GLU A 161 -15.46 4.97 4.32
C GLU A 161 -15.51 5.69 5.69
N LEU A 162 -14.34 5.85 6.35
CA LEU A 162 -14.21 6.66 7.56
C LEU A 162 -14.43 8.16 7.30
N PHE A 163 -14.27 8.62 6.04
CA PHE A 163 -14.41 10.02 5.65
C PHE A 163 -15.48 10.17 4.56
N PRO A 164 -16.79 10.01 4.91
CA PRO A 164 -17.87 10.09 3.95
C PRO A 164 -18.10 11.53 3.47
N GLY A 165 -18.61 11.66 2.26
CA GLY A 165 -19.01 12.96 1.68
C GLY A 165 -17.87 13.97 1.64
N ASP A 166 -18.11 15.15 2.20
CA ASP A 166 -17.17 16.29 2.18
C ASP A 166 -16.02 16.16 3.19
N ALA A 167 -16.08 15.21 4.13
CA ALA A 167 -15.07 15.03 5.17
C ALA A 167 -13.66 14.74 4.60
N LEU A 168 -13.58 14.07 3.45
CA LEU A 168 -12.30 13.85 2.77
C LEU A 168 -11.73 15.14 2.20
N ASP A 169 -12.56 16.00 1.65
CA ASP A 169 -12.12 17.27 1.06
C ASP A 169 -11.79 18.27 2.15
N GLU A 170 -12.51 18.24 3.28
CA GLU A 170 -12.13 18.98 4.50
C GLU A 170 -10.76 18.53 5.03
N LEU A 171 -10.50 17.22 5.11
CA LEU A 171 -9.19 16.70 5.51
C LEU A 171 -8.06 17.18 4.59
N LYS A 172 -8.28 17.15 3.27
CA LYS A 172 -7.32 17.67 2.28
C LYS A 172 -7.07 19.16 2.46
N ALA A 173 -8.13 19.94 2.66
CA ALA A 173 -8.05 21.39 2.86
C ALA A 173 -7.26 21.73 4.14
N LYS A 174 -7.54 21.02 5.25
CA LYS A 174 -6.82 21.22 6.52
C LYS A 174 -5.33 20.90 6.40
N ILE A 175 -4.98 19.79 5.73
CA ILE A 175 -3.57 19.42 5.50
C ILE A 175 -2.89 20.45 4.57
N ALA A 176 -3.57 20.94 3.54
CA ALA A 176 -3.04 21.97 2.66
C ALA A 176 -2.82 23.27 3.42
N HIS A 177 -3.79 23.70 4.24
CA HIS A 177 -3.70 24.91 5.05
C HIS A 177 -2.59 24.83 6.11
N ALA A 178 -2.46 23.69 6.81
CA ALA A 178 -1.42 23.50 7.83
C ALA A 178 0.00 23.64 7.28
N ARG A 179 0.21 23.46 5.97
CA ARG A 179 1.50 23.61 5.29
C ARG A 179 1.84 25.06 4.94
N THR A 180 0.86 25.93 4.89
CA THR A 180 1.07 27.37 4.61
C THR A 180 1.36 28.18 5.87
N LEU A 181 1.15 27.58 7.03
CA LEU A 181 1.47 28.19 8.31
C LEU A 181 2.98 28.04 8.61
N PRO A 182 3.66 29.09 9.05
CA PRO A 182 5.08 29.08 9.39
C PRO A 182 5.43 28.16 10.57
#